data_e626b6be97f5b55d7e9fa22836321513
#
_entry.id   e626b6be97f5b55d7e9fa22836321513
#
_cell.length_a   1.000
_cell.length_b   1.000
_cell.length_c   1.000
_cell.angle_alpha   90.00
_cell.angle_beta   90.00
_cell.angle_gamma   90.00
#
_symmetry.space_group_name_H-M   'P 1'
#
loop_
_entity.id
_entity.type
_entity.pdbx_description
1 polymer ?
#
loop_
_entity_poly.entity_id
_entity_poly.type
_entity_poly.pdbx_seq_one_letter_code
_entity_poly.pdbx_strand_id
1 'polypeptide(L)'
;MRHYEVMVILDPDLEERAVSPLIENFLSVVREGNGKVEKVDTWGRRRLAYEIKKKPEGIYSVIDLQAEPAVVKELDRQMNLNESVLRTKVLRP
;
A
#
# COMPACT_ATOMS: atom_id res chain seq x y z
N MET A 1 2.15 18.68 -7.94
CA MET A 1 1.95 17.32 -7.43
C MET A 1 0.79 16.66 -8.16
N ARG A 2 0.87 15.35 -8.29
CA ARG A 2 -0.19 14.56 -8.93
C ARG A 2 -0.94 13.75 -7.91
N HIS A 3 -2.20 13.50 -8.19
CA HIS A 3 -3.05 12.66 -7.36
C HIS A 3 -2.90 11.20 -7.79
N TYR A 4 -2.74 10.32 -6.82
CA TYR A 4 -2.62 8.89 -7.06
C TYR A 4 -3.49 8.12 -6.07
N GLU A 5 -3.96 6.96 -6.52
CA GLU A 5 -4.58 5.98 -5.65
C GLU A 5 -3.69 4.75 -5.65
N VAL A 6 -3.26 4.33 -4.49
CA VAL A 6 -2.40 3.17 -4.33
C VAL A 6 -3.17 2.08 -3.62
N MET A 7 -3.31 0.93 -4.27
CA MET A 7 -3.89 -0.24 -3.65
C MET A 7 -2.75 -1.16 -3.25
N VAL A 8 -2.72 -1.58 -1.99
CA VAL A 8 -1.73 -2.52 -1.49
C VAL A 8 -2.45 -3.71 -0.88
N ILE A 9 -1.95 -4.91 -1.20
CA ILE A 9 -2.46 -6.15 -0.62
C ILE A 9 -1.36 -6.71 0.25
N LEU A 10 -1.66 -6.84 1.54
CA LEU A 10 -0.72 -7.32 2.54
C LEU A 10 -0.96 -8.79 2.86
N ASP A 11 0.08 -9.44 3.40
CA ASP A 11 0.02 -10.83 3.82
C ASP A 11 -1.10 -11.02 4.86
N PRO A 12 -2.01 -11.97 4.65
CA PRO A 12 -3.14 -12.18 5.57
C PRO A 12 -2.71 -12.71 6.94
N ASP A 13 -1.49 -13.21 7.04
CA ASP A 13 -0.97 -13.72 8.32
C ASP A 13 -0.45 -12.61 9.23
N LEU A 14 -0.43 -11.36 8.75
CA LEU A 14 -0.09 -10.23 9.61
C LEU A 14 -1.11 -10.07 10.72
N GLU A 15 -0.64 -9.79 11.93
CA GLU A 15 -1.52 -9.44 13.03
C GLU A 15 -2.20 -8.10 12.73
N GLU A 16 -3.45 -7.98 13.11
CA GLU A 16 -4.23 -6.77 12.86
C GLU A 16 -3.51 -5.51 13.36
N ARG A 17 -2.91 -5.60 14.54
CA ARG A 17 -2.18 -4.46 15.15
C ARG A 17 -0.89 -4.10 14.41
N ALA A 18 -0.39 -4.97 13.55
CA ALA A 18 0.83 -4.72 12.77
C ALA A 18 0.53 -4.02 11.43
N VAL A 19 -0.71 -4.04 10.99
CA VAL A 19 -1.10 -3.50 9.68
C VAL A 19 -0.91 -1.98 9.63
N SER A 20 -1.46 -1.28 10.62
CA SER A 20 -1.41 0.18 10.64
C SER A 20 0.02 0.73 10.71
N PRO A 21 0.90 0.22 11.59
CA PRO A 21 2.30 0.66 11.61
C PRO A 21 3.03 0.39 10.31
N LEU A 22 2.76 -0.73 9.67
CA LEU A 22 3.40 -1.06 8.39
C LEU A 22 3.01 -0.05 7.30
N ILE A 23 1.72 0.25 7.22
CA ILE A 23 1.23 1.24 6.26
C ILE A 23 1.81 2.61 6.57
N GLU A 24 1.89 3.02 7.84
CA GLU A 24 2.48 4.29 8.23
C GLU A 24 3.96 4.39 7.82
N ASN A 25 4.70 3.29 7.92
CA ASN A 25 6.08 3.26 7.44
C ASN A 25 6.17 3.57 5.95
N PHE A 26 5.27 3.03 5.15
CA PHE A 26 5.23 3.33 3.72
C PHE A 26 4.84 4.78 3.47
N LEU A 27 3.87 5.28 4.22
CA LEU A 27 3.40 6.66 4.05
C LEU A 27 4.45 7.70 4.43
N SER A 28 5.41 7.33 5.28
CA SER A 28 6.50 8.25 5.63
C SER A 28 7.32 8.64 4.40
N VAL A 29 7.44 7.75 3.42
CA VAL A 29 8.10 8.05 2.15
C VAL A 29 7.41 9.20 1.44
N VAL A 30 6.08 9.18 1.44
CA VAL A 30 5.28 10.24 0.82
C VAL A 30 5.50 11.57 1.54
N ARG A 31 5.45 11.55 2.86
CA ARG A 31 5.62 12.77 3.67
C ARG A 31 7.02 13.35 3.54
N GLU A 32 8.04 12.50 3.57
CA GLU A 32 9.43 12.94 3.41
C GLU A 32 9.68 13.56 2.03
N GLY A 33 8.93 13.12 1.02
CA GLY A 33 8.99 13.68 -0.32
C GLY A 33 8.07 14.89 -0.51
N ASN A 34 7.60 15.48 0.58
CA ASN A 34 6.69 16.64 0.56
C ASN A 34 5.33 16.34 -0.07
N GLY A 35 4.96 15.06 -0.10
CA GLY A 35 3.65 14.66 -0.55
C GLY A 35 2.61 14.78 0.56
N LYS A 36 1.37 14.54 0.20
CA LYS A 36 0.24 14.64 1.12
C LYS A 36 -0.59 13.37 1.04
N VAL A 37 -0.88 12.80 2.19
CA VAL A 37 -1.78 11.65 2.30
C VAL A 37 -3.19 12.17 2.55
N GLU A 38 -4.09 11.93 1.60
CA GLU A 38 -5.46 12.42 1.68
C GLU A 38 -6.35 11.47 2.47
N LYS A 39 -6.22 10.18 2.22
CA LYS A 39 -7.10 9.19 2.82
C LYS A 39 -6.42 7.82 2.84
N VAL A 40 -6.65 7.08 3.91
CA VAL A 40 -6.24 5.67 4.01
C VAL A 40 -7.48 4.87 4.36
N ASP A 41 -7.84 3.92 3.50
CA ASP A 41 -9.00 3.08 3.68
C ASP A 41 -8.56 1.62 3.71
N THR A 42 -8.57 1.01 4.88
CA THR A 42 -8.19 -0.39 5.05
C THR A 42 -9.44 -1.25 5.10
N TRP A 43 -9.57 -2.10 4.09
CA TRP A 43 -10.77 -2.94 3.93
C TRP A 43 -10.72 -4.20 4.78
N GLY A 44 -9.54 -4.56 5.27
CA GLY A 44 -9.35 -5.78 6.01
C GLY A 44 -9.11 -6.97 5.10
N ARG A 45 -9.30 -8.16 5.64
CA ARG A 45 -9.00 -9.40 4.95
C ARG A 45 -10.05 -9.72 3.88
N ARG A 46 -9.59 -9.99 2.67
CA ARG A 46 -10.46 -10.31 1.52
C ARG A 46 -9.92 -11.51 0.78
N ARG A 47 -10.83 -12.28 0.19
CA ARG A 47 -10.46 -13.41 -0.64
C ARG A 47 -9.96 -12.91 -1.99
N LEU A 48 -8.83 -13.48 -2.45
CA LEU A 48 -8.25 -13.13 -3.75
C LEU A 48 -8.93 -13.96 -4.85
N ALA A 49 -9.01 -13.37 -6.05
CA ALA A 49 -9.55 -14.08 -7.21
C ALA A 49 -8.66 -15.26 -7.61
N TYR A 50 -7.36 -15.15 -7.32
CA TYR A 50 -6.36 -16.20 -7.53
C TYR A 50 -5.29 -16.02 -6.47
N GLU A 51 -4.55 -17.08 -6.17
CA GLU A 51 -3.51 -17.03 -5.15
C GLU A 51 -2.38 -16.10 -5.57
N ILE A 52 -1.88 -15.33 -4.62
CA ILE A 52 -0.69 -14.50 -4.79
C ILE A 52 0.32 -14.97 -3.75
N LYS A 53 1.51 -15.37 -4.19
CA LYS A 53 2.55 -15.92 -3.32
C LYS A 53 2.01 -17.07 -2.44
N LYS A 54 1.17 -17.90 -3.03
CA LYS A 54 0.53 -19.05 -2.37
C LYS A 54 -0.45 -18.66 -1.27
N LYS A 55 -0.95 -17.44 -1.27
CA LYS A 55 -1.95 -16.97 -0.30
C LYS A 55 -3.29 -16.81 -1.00
N PRO A 56 -4.36 -17.40 -0.46
CA PRO A 56 -5.70 -17.28 -1.05
C PRO A 56 -6.43 -16.01 -0.65
N GLU A 57 -5.90 -15.30 0.36
CA GLU A 57 -6.48 -14.08 0.89
C GLU A 57 -5.41 -13.01 1.04
N GLY A 58 -5.83 -11.78 1.28
CA GLY A 58 -4.93 -10.67 1.56
C GLY A 58 -5.65 -9.57 2.32
N ILE A 59 -4.88 -8.69 2.93
CA ILE A 59 -5.41 -7.52 3.62
C ILE A 59 -5.29 -6.35 2.65
N TYR A 60 -6.44 -5.77 2.27
CA TYR A 60 -6.49 -4.68 1.30
C TYR A 60 -6.46 -3.33 1.99
N SER A 61 -5.66 -2.44 1.46
CA SER A 61 -5.66 -1.04 1.86
C SER A 61 -5.57 -0.17 0.61
N VAL A 62 -6.38 0.87 0.56
CA VAL A 62 -6.40 1.83 -0.54
C VAL A 62 -6.02 3.19 0.03
N ILE A 63 -5.03 3.82 -0.59
CA ILE A 63 -4.47 5.08 -0.11
C ILE A 63 -4.61 6.14 -1.20
N ASP A 64 -5.27 7.24 -0.87
CA ASP A 64 -5.31 8.42 -1.72
C ASP A 64 -4.22 9.37 -1.30
N LEU A 65 -3.38 9.78 -2.23
CA LEU A 65 -2.27 10.67 -1.93
C LEU A 65 -1.96 11.62 -3.09
N GLN A 66 -1.25 12.68 -2.76
CA GLN A 66 -0.69 13.60 -3.75
C GLN A 66 0.81 13.63 -3.56
N ALA A 67 1.54 13.43 -4.64
CA ALA A 67 3.00 13.41 -4.59
C ALA A 67 3.59 13.59 -5.98
N GLU A 68 4.88 13.87 -6.03
CA GLU A 68 5.61 13.87 -7.28
C GLU A 68 5.77 12.43 -7.79
N PRO A 69 5.83 12.22 -9.10
CA PRO A 69 5.98 10.87 -9.65
C PRO A 69 7.18 10.10 -9.12
N ALA A 70 8.30 10.79 -8.87
CA ALA A 70 9.50 10.14 -8.33
C ALA A 70 9.26 9.59 -6.93
N VAL A 71 8.46 10.28 -6.12
CA VAL A 71 8.12 9.85 -4.77
C VAL A 71 7.25 8.60 -4.82
N VAL A 72 6.29 8.57 -5.73
CA VAL A 72 5.40 7.41 -5.90
C VAL A 72 6.19 6.19 -6.39
N LYS A 73 7.18 6.39 -7.27
CA LYS A 73 8.06 5.31 -7.71
C LYS A 73 8.84 4.71 -6.55
N GLU A 74 9.36 5.56 -5.65
CA GLU A 74 10.10 5.10 -4.49
C GLU A 74 9.18 4.35 -3.52
N LEU A 75 7.97 4.84 -3.32
CA LEU A 75 6.97 4.18 -2.50
C LEU A 75 6.67 2.78 -3.05
N ASP A 76 6.41 2.68 -4.34
CA ASP A 76 6.12 1.40 -4.99
C ASP A 76 7.30 0.44 -4.86
N ARG A 77 8.51 0.94 -5.06
CA ARG A 77 9.73 0.13 -4.90
C ARG A 77 9.84 -0.45 -3.50
N GLN A 78 9.66 0.38 -2.46
CA GLN A 78 9.76 -0.07 -1.08
C GLN A 78 8.66 -1.07 -0.74
N MET A 79 7.45 -0.85 -1.22
CA MET A 79 6.36 -1.81 -1.02
C MET A 79 6.69 -3.16 -1.64
N ASN A 80 7.22 -3.16 -2.87
CA ASN A 80 7.55 -4.40 -3.57
C ASN A 80 8.73 -5.14 -2.95
N LEU A 81 9.60 -4.47 -2.22
CA LEU A 81 10.72 -5.09 -1.52
C LEU A 81 10.31 -5.70 -0.18
N ASN A 82 9.15 -5.33 0.34
CA ASN A 82 8.70 -5.80 1.63
C ASN A 82 8.01 -7.16 1.51
N GLU A 83 8.46 -8.13 2.28
CA GLU A 83 7.94 -9.49 2.22
C GLU A 83 6.47 -9.59 2.67
N SER A 84 6.01 -8.64 3.47
CA SER A 84 4.62 -8.61 3.93
C SER A 84 3.66 -8.04 2.89
N VAL A 85 4.17 -7.56 1.76
CA VAL A 85 3.35 -7.03 0.67
C VAL A 85 3.21 -8.10 -0.40
N LEU A 86 1.98 -8.49 -0.69
CA LEU A 86 1.70 -9.46 -1.75
C LEU A 86 1.66 -8.79 -3.12
N ARG A 87 1.04 -7.62 -3.20
CA ARG A 87 0.89 -6.92 -4.48
C ARG A 87 0.61 -5.44 -4.24
N THR A 88 1.05 -4.62 -5.18
CA THR A 88 0.73 -3.20 -5.20
C THR A 88 0.16 -2.83 -6.57
N LYS A 89 -0.69 -1.81 -6.58
CA LYS A 89 -1.21 -1.24 -7.82
C LYS A 89 -1.34 0.26 -7.64
N VAL A 90 -0.69 1.01 -8.52
CA VAL A 90 -0.74 2.46 -8.52
C VAL A 90 -1.66 2.91 -9.65
N LEU A 91 -2.67 3.70 -9.31
CA LEU A 91 -3.64 4.22 -10.26
C LEU A 91 -3.59 5.75 -10.26
N ARG A 92 -3.82 6.32 -11.44
CA ARG A 92 -3.99 7.76 -11.60
C ARG A 92 -5.46 8.01 -11.93
N PRO A 93 -6.21 8.53 -10.94
CA PRO A 93 -7.62 8.83 -11.18
C PRO A 93 -7.83 9.90 -12.22
#